data_dd416b24e6191d73c0947b05ab0a7668
#
_entry.id   dd416b24e6191d73c0947b05ab0a7668
#
_cell.length_a   1.000
_cell.length_b   1.000
_cell.length_c   1.000
_cell.angle_alpha   90.00
_cell.angle_beta   90.00
_cell.angle_gamma   90.00
#
_symmetry.space_group_name_H-M   'P 1'
#
loop_
_entity.id
_entity.type
_entity.pdbx_description
1 polymer ?
#
loop_
_entity_poly.entity_id
_entity_poly.type
_entity_poly.pdbx_seq_one_letter_code
_entity_poly.pdbx_strand_id
1 'polypeptide(L)'
;MRKNISRNPLWPDWYNGKKIDEVQFGRAFLEQWPLKCVNGTLYTLDGPVEDESEIKQRILENIEEYVTSGLSKKVTNILETIKLLAFSDPFPIEQDCIHLQNGVYHLPDGTFQESRLFCQNRLPVNYDPKAATPDRWLTFLHELLDDADIPTLQEYLGYCLIPSTKGQKMMLIVGKGGEGKSRIGLVLKRLMGDAASNGSVQKVENNRFARADLERRLLMIDDDMDMNALPKTNYIKTIVTAEAKLDLEHKGVQSYQRDIYARFLCFGNGALTSLYDHSDGFFRRQLILTTKDKPTDRTDDPFLVEKMCAELEGILLWCLEGLHRLVQNDFRFTVSERAAANVD
;
A
#
# COMPACT_ATOMS: atom_id res chain seq x y z
N MET A 1 26.81 -27.15 47.33
CA MET A 1 25.92 -28.18 46.75
C MET A 1 24.84 -27.47 45.95
N ARG A 2 24.95 -27.43 44.62
CA ARG A 2 23.88 -27.00 43.74
C ARG A 2 22.81 -28.13 43.70
N LYS A 3 21.64 -27.93 44.28
CA LYS A 3 20.53 -28.88 44.12
C LYS A 3 20.20 -28.94 42.62
N ASN A 4 20.49 -30.05 41.95
CA ASN A 4 19.90 -30.38 40.67
C ASN A 4 18.40 -30.49 40.87
N ILE A 5 17.66 -29.45 40.57
CA ILE A 5 16.22 -29.53 40.42
C ILE A 5 16.02 -30.35 39.15
N SER A 6 15.57 -31.60 39.28
CA SER A 6 15.20 -32.42 38.14
C SER A 6 14.16 -31.66 37.34
N ARG A 7 14.46 -31.31 36.11
CA ARG A 7 13.59 -30.58 35.20
C ARG A 7 12.33 -31.44 34.97
N ASN A 8 11.15 -30.87 35.17
CA ASN A 8 9.90 -31.54 34.81
C ASN A 8 9.90 -31.68 33.27
N PRO A 9 9.81 -32.92 32.73
CA PRO A 9 9.86 -33.16 31.28
C PRO A 9 8.65 -32.55 30.53
N LEU A 10 7.61 -32.10 31.25
CA LEU A 10 6.43 -31.43 30.67
C LEU A 10 6.62 -29.91 30.53
N TRP A 11 7.73 -29.34 31.04
CA TRP A 11 7.97 -27.91 30.92
C TRP A 11 8.69 -27.59 29.58
N PRO A 12 8.29 -26.47 28.93
CA PRO A 12 9.00 -26.01 27.74
C PRO A 12 10.46 -25.63 28.10
N ASP A 13 11.34 -25.68 27.10
CA ASP A 13 12.78 -25.46 27.28
C ASP A 13 13.12 -24.09 27.86
N TRP A 14 12.31 -23.10 27.60
CA TRP A 14 12.46 -21.73 28.07
C TRP A 14 11.98 -21.51 29.51
N TYR A 15 11.43 -22.55 30.21
CA TYR A 15 10.97 -22.42 31.60
C TYR A 15 11.71 -23.39 32.52
N ASN A 16 12.28 -22.87 33.61
CA ASN A 16 13.04 -23.67 34.56
C ASN A 16 12.31 -23.97 35.90
N GLY A 17 10.99 -23.79 35.92
CA GLY A 17 10.17 -24.01 37.12
C GLY A 17 10.08 -22.77 38.05
N LYS A 18 10.81 -21.69 37.76
CA LYS A 18 10.80 -20.44 38.53
C LYS A 18 10.79 -19.19 37.66
N LYS A 19 11.49 -19.23 36.53
CA LYS A 19 11.69 -18.08 35.66
C LYS A 19 11.61 -18.50 34.19
N ILE A 20 11.07 -17.62 33.38
CA ILE A 20 11.12 -17.68 31.93
C ILE A 20 12.47 -17.16 31.47
N ASP A 21 13.19 -17.92 30.65
CA ASP A 21 14.33 -17.46 29.86
C ASP A 21 13.79 -16.75 28.62
N GLU A 22 13.85 -15.42 28.61
CA GLU A 22 13.25 -14.57 27.58
C GLU A 22 13.90 -14.77 26.21
N VAL A 23 15.20 -15.12 26.20
CA VAL A 23 15.95 -15.37 24.94
C VAL A 23 15.53 -16.70 24.33
N GLN A 24 15.48 -17.77 25.14
CA GLN A 24 15.02 -19.08 24.67
C GLN A 24 13.56 -19.04 24.24
N PHE A 25 12.69 -18.36 25.02
CA PHE A 25 11.30 -18.14 24.64
C PHE A 25 11.21 -17.41 23.29
N GLY A 26 11.93 -16.29 23.15
CA GLY A 26 11.91 -15.49 21.92
C GLY A 26 12.36 -16.27 20.69
N ARG A 27 13.36 -17.16 20.81
CA ARG A 27 13.78 -18.03 19.73
C ARG A 27 12.70 -19.04 19.36
N ALA A 28 12.12 -19.75 20.33
CA ALA A 28 11.03 -20.69 20.11
C ALA A 28 9.79 -20.01 19.52
N PHE A 29 9.50 -18.79 19.96
CA PHE A 29 8.42 -17.97 19.42
C PHE A 29 8.67 -17.64 17.94
N LEU A 30 9.89 -17.20 17.58
CA LEU A 30 10.24 -16.84 16.19
C LEU A 30 10.31 -18.06 15.25
N GLU A 31 10.59 -19.25 15.75
CA GLU A 31 10.49 -20.50 14.98
C GLU A 31 9.04 -20.82 14.61
N GLN A 32 8.12 -20.58 15.52
CA GLN A 32 6.69 -20.83 15.30
C GLN A 32 5.98 -19.68 14.56
N TRP A 33 6.35 -18.45 14.86
CA TRP A 33 5.82 -17.21 14.23
C TRP A 33 6.99 -16.38 13.71
N PRO A 34 7.42 -16.59 12.46
CA PRO A 34 8.53 -15.84 11.89
C PRO A 34 8.23 -14.34 11.83
N LEU A 35 9.08 -13.54 12.45
CA LEU A 35 9.01 -12.08 12.45
C LEU A 35 10.36 -11.50 12.04
N LYS A 36 10.35 -10.29 11.48
CA LYS A 36 11.50 -9.42 11.28
C LYS A 36 11.25 -8.09 11.96
N CYS A 37 12.29 -7.50 12.54
CA CYS A 37 12.21 -6.17 13.15
C CYS A 37 13.11 -5.21 12.37
N VAL A 38 12.51 -4.26 11.67
CA VAL A 38 13.20 -3.24 10.87
C VAL A 38 12.91 -1.86 11.48
N ASN A 39 13.95 -1.16 11.93
CA ASN A 39 13.82 0.16 12.56
C ASN A 39 12.76 0.22 13.68
N GLY A 40 12.67 -0.85 14.50
CA GLY A 40 11.72 -0.96 15.60
C GLY A 40 10.29 -1.40 15.22
N THR A 41 9.99 -1.48 13.93
CA THR A 41 8.71 -2.01 13.42
C THR A 41 8.83 -3.51 13.17
N LEU A 42 7.91 -4.30 13.73
CA LEU A 42 7.80 -5.72 13.42
C LEU A 42 7.11 -5.95 12.08
N TYR A 43 7.57 -6.99 11.38
CA TYR A 43 7.00 -7.44 10.12
C TYR A 43 6.65 -8.92 10.22
N THR A 44 5.48 -9.26 9.75
CA THR A 44 5.08 -10.62 9.38
C THR A 44 5.31 -10.84 7.88
N LEU A 45 5.00 -12.04 7.39
CA LEU A 45 4.94 -12.27 5.93
C LEU A 45 3.81 -11.49 5.25
N ASP A 46 2.82 -10.99 5.98
CA ASP A 46 1.73 -10.17 5.42
C ASP A 46 2.07 -8.68 5.32
N GLY A 47 3.13 -8.24 5.98
CA GLY A 47 3.60 -6.86 5.98
C GLY A 47 3.92 -6.33 7.37
N PRO A 48 4.01 -5.00 7.52
CA PRO A 48 4.28 -4.37 8.81
C PRO A 48 3.14 -4.58 9.80
N VAL A 49 3.51 -4.77 11.06
CA VAL A 49 2.57 -4.86 12.18
C VAL A 49 2.27 -3.44 12.65
N GLU A 50 1.08 -2.96 12.37
CA GLU A 50 0.62 -1.63 12.78
C GLU A 50 0.27 -1.59 14.28
N ASP A 51 -0.31 -2.68 14.82
CA ASP A 51 -0.64 -2.84 16.24
C ASP A 51 -0.04 -4.13 16.79
N GLU A 52 0.84 -3.98 17.79
CA GLU A 52 1.50 -5.11 18.45
C GLU A 52 0.58 -5.90 19.39
N SER A 53 -0.68 -5.53 19.53
CA SER A 53 -1.61 -6.17 20.47
C SER A 53 -1.79 -7.65 20.20
N GLU A 54 -1.86 -8.06 18.93
CA GLU A 54 -1.98 -9.48 18.58
C GLU A 54 -0.72 -10.27 19.01
N ILE A 55 0.47 -9.72 18.78
CA ILE A 55 1.72 -10.36 19.19
C ILE A 55 1.80 -10.46 20.73
N LYS A 56 1.44 -9.39 21.44
CA LYS A 56 1.36 -9.38 22.91
C LYS A 56 0.38 -10.43 23.42
N GLN A 57 -0.76 -10.56 22.78
CA GLN A 57 -1.77 -11.57 23.13
C GLN A 57 -1.23 -12.99 22.92
N ARG A 58 -0.55 -13.27 21.82
CA ARG A 58 0.11 -14.57 21.58
C ARG A 58 1.22 -14.85 22.59
N ILE A 59 2.01 -13.86 22.98
CA ILE A 59 3.00 -14.01 24.05
C ILE A 59 2.29 -14.35 25.36
N LEU A 60 1.24 -13.60 25.72
CA LEU A 60 0.43 -13.82 26.94
C LEU A 60 -0.06 -15.27 27.02
N GLU A 61 -0.72 -15.76 25.99
CA GLU A 61 -1.29 -17.10 25.90
C GLU A 61 -0.25 -18.23 26.11
N ASN A 62 1.00 -17.97 25.71
CA ASN A 62 2.08 -18.94 25.88
C ASN A 62 2.71 -18.90 27.27
N ILE A 63 2.60 -17.78 28.03
CA ILE A 63 3.33 -17.65 29.31
C ILE A 63 2.44 -17.53 30.54
N GLU A 64 1.12 -17.33 30.41
CA GLU A 64 0.23 -17.02 31.53
C GLU A 64 0.22 -18.11 32.61
N GLU A 65 0.33 -19.38 32.24
CA GLU A 65 0.42 -20.51 33.19
C GLU A 65 1.73 -20.53 33.99
N TYR A 66 2.76 -19.84 33.53
CA TYR A 66 4.12 -19.85 34.11
C TYR A 66 4.44 -18.58 34.91
N VAL A 67 3.53 -17.59 34.92
CA VAL A 67 3.75 -16.27 35.54
C VAL A 67 2.70 -16.01 36.61
N THR A 68 3.14 -15.93 37.89
CA THR A 68 2.24 -15.71 39.04
C THR A 68 2.00 -14.23 39.35
N SER A 69 2.84 -13.32 38.84
CA SER A 69 2.71 -11.87 39.07
C SER A 69 3.48 -11.06 38.02
N GLY A 70 3.07 -9.82 37.81
CA GLY A 70 3.74 -8.90 36.89
C GLY A 70 3.64 -9.31 35.41
N LEU A 71 2.58 -10.01 35.02
CA LEU A 71 2.39 -10.60 33.69
C LEU A 71 2.51 -9.55 32.57
N SER A 72 1.87 -8.39 32.70
CA SER A 72 1.94 -7.31 31.70
C SER A 72 3.39 -6.83 31.45
N LYS A 73 4.17 -6.62 32.52
CA LYS A 73 5.59 -6.25 32.40
C LYS A 73 6.40 -7.36 31.74
N LYS A 74 6.08 -8.63 32.04
CA LYS A 74 6.75 -9.79 31.47
C LYS A 74 6.50 -9.89 29.95
N VAL A 75 5.24 -9.72 29.53
CA VAL A 75 4.86 -9.68 28.11
C VAL A 75 5.63 -8.58 27.37
N THR A 76 5.71 -7.38 27.94
CA THR A 76 6.45 -6.26 27.36
C THR A 76 7.94 -6.57 27.21
N ASN A 77 8.58 -7.10 28.25
CA ASN A 77 10.00 -7.44 28.20
C ASN A 77 10.31 -8.54 27.16
N ILE A 78 9.44 -9.54 27.08
CA ILE A 78 9.57 -10.60 26.07
C ILE A 78 9.41 -10.03 24.67
N LEU A 79 8.44 -9.14 24.43
CA LEU A 79 8.27 -8.49 23.14
C LEU A 79 9.52 -7.70 22.72
N GLU A 80 10.10 -6.92 23.63
CA GLU A 80 11.35 -6.20 23.34
C GLU A 80 12.51 -7.17 23.06
N THR A 81 12.58 -8.28 23.76
CA THR A 81 13.56 -9.35 23.48
C THR A 81 13.33 -9.96 22.09
N ILE A 82 12.08 -10.22 21.70
CA ILE A 82 11.73 -10.71 20.36
C ILE A 82 12.15 -9.70 19.29
N LYS A 83 11.92 -8.40 19.48
CA LYS A 83 12.36 -7.36 18.54
C LYS A 83 13.88 -7.38 18.33
N LEU A 84 14.67 -7.56 19.41
CA LEU A 84 16.12 -7.67 19.33
C LEU A 84 16.56 -8.94 18.58
N LEU A 85 15.93 -10.07 18.85
CA LEU A 85 16.26 -11.35 18.20
C LEU A 85 15.83 -11.37 16.72
N ALA A 86 14.75 -10.69 16.38
CA ALA A 86 14.21 -10.57 15.03
C ALA A 86 14.87 -9.46 14.20
N PHE A 87 15.87 -8.76 14.74
CA PHE A 87 16.54 -7.66 14.03
C PHE A 87 16.88 -8.02 12.60
N SER A 88 16.60 -7.11 11.69
CA SER A 88 16.88 -7.21 10.26
C SER A 88 17.23 -5.85 9.68
N ASP A 89 18.08 -5.85 8.68
CA ASP A 89 18.28 -4.67 7.85
C ASP A 89 16.98 -4.29 7.11
N PRO A 90 16.83 -3.02 6.72
CA PRO A 90 15.71 -2.58 5.90
C PRO A 90 15.55 -3.42 4.64
N PHE A 91 14.30 -3.79 4.33
CA PHE A 91 14.03 -4.51 3.08
C PHE A 91 14.31 -3.60 1.88
N PRO A 92 14.86 -4.15 0.79
CA PRO A 92 15.10 -3.40 -0.42
C PRO A 92 13.77 -2.86 -1.02
N ILE A 93 13.86 -1.72 -1.71
CA ILE A 93 12.77 -1.21 -2.53
C ILE A 93 12.88 -1.90 -3.89
N GLU A 94 12.10 -2.95 -4.08
CA GLU A 94 12.13 -3.79 -5.29
C GLU A 94 11.18 -3.22 -6.33
N GLN A 95 11.72 -2.57 -7.38
CA GLN A 95 10.92 -2.00 -8.46
C GLN A 95 10.47 -3.01 -9.52
N ASP A 96 11.11 -4.18 -9.54
CA ASP A 96 10.90 -5.21 -10.55
C ASP A 96 10.10 -6.42 -10.01
N CYS A 97 9.62 -6.33 -8.77
CA CYS A 97 8.85 -7.40 -8.13
C CYS A 97 7.56 -6.85 -7.52
N ILE A 98 6.51 -7.67 -7.59
CA ILE A 98 5.24 -7.42 -6.89
C ILE A 98 5.00 -8.59 -5.94
N HIS A 99 5.00 -8.29 -4.64
CA HIS A 99 4.69 -9.28 -3.61
C HIS A 99 3.17 -9.43 -3.48
N LEU A 100 2.67 -10.61 -3.74
CA LEU A 100 1.26 -10.98 -3.73
C LEU A 100 0.96 -11.96 -2.58
N GLN A 101 -0.31 -12.20 -2.30
CA GLN A 101 -0.71 -13.07 -1.18
C GLN A 101 -0.14 -14.48 -1.30
N ASN A 102 -0.03 -15.03 -2.51
CA ASN A 102 0.46 -16.38 -2.77
C ASN A 102 1.90 -16.46 -3.30
N GLY A 103 2.62 -15.33 -3.47
CA GLY A 103 4.00 -15.38 -3.95
C GLY A 103 4.55 -14.06 -4.44
N VAL A 104 5.52 -14.12 -5.34
CA VAL A 104 6.21 -12.96 -5.93
C VAL A 104 6.09 -13.02 -7.44
N TYR A 105 5.57 -11.95 -8.04
CA TYR A 105 5.54 -11.76 -9.48
C TYR A 105 6.76 -10.94 -9.92
N HIS A 106 7.53 -11.44 -10.88
CA HIS A 106 8.71 -10.79 -11.44
C HIS A 106 8.35 -10.10 -12.74
N LEU A 107 8.45 -8.77 -12.73
CA LEU A 107 8.01 -7.92 -13.85
C LEU A 107 8.86 -8.08 -15.12
N PRO A 108 10.21 -8.25 -15.06
CA PRO A 108 11.04 -8.30 -16.27
C PRO A 108 10.73 -9.47 -17.21
N ASP A 109 10.36 -10.61 -16.67
CA ASP A 109 10.14 -11.85 -17.43
C ASP A 109 8.71 -12.40 -17.29
N GLY A 110 7.87 -11.77 -16.46
CA GLY A 110 6.50 -12.20 -16.21
C GLY A 110 6.38 -13.51 -15.43
N THR A 111 7.46 -13.95 -14.76
CA THR A 111 7.46 -15.20 -13.98
C THR A 111 6.82 -15.01 -12.63
N PHE A 112 6.26 -16.09 -12.08
CA PHE A 112 5.68 -16.10 -10.75
C PHE A 112 6.32 -17.19 -9.90
N GLN A 113 6.76 -16.82 -8.70
CA GLN A 113 7.34 -17.72 -7.71
C GLN A 113 6.37 -17.90 -6.53
N GLU A 114 5.89 -19.12 -6.31
CA GLU A 114 5.04 -19.47 -5.17
C GLU A 114 5.84 -19.53 -3.86
N SER A 115 6.39 -18.38 -3.47
CA SER A 115 7.21 -18.24 -2.26
C SER A 115 6.97 -16.89 -1.65
N ARG A 116 6.53 -16.86 -0.39
CA ARG A 116 6.30 -15.62 0.35
C ARG A 116 7.58 -15.20 1.05
N LEU A 117 8.07 -14.02 0.72
CA LEU A 117 9.24 -13.40 1.32
C LEU A 117 8.83 -12.19 2.16
N PHE A 118 9.60 -11.85 3.19
CA PHE A 118 9.40 -10.58 3.89
C PHE A 118 9.62 -9.40 2.95
N CYS A 119 8.71 -8.43 2.95
CA CYS A 119 8.74 -7.28 2.06
C CYS A 119 8.09 -6.06 2.71
N GLN A 120 8.28 -4.89 2.10
CA GLN A 120 7.63 -3.65 2.58
C GLN A 120 6.15 -3.59 2.20
N ASN A 121 5.81 -4.07 1.00
CA ASN A 121 4.45 -4.00 0.45
C ASN A 121 4.04 -5.38 -0.07
N ARG A 122 3.01 -5.95 0.54
CA ARG A 122 2.33 -7.14 0.03
C ARG A 122 0.90 -6.78 -0.33
N LEU A 123 0.49 -7.13 -1.54
CA LEU A 123 -0.89 -6.96 -1.97
C LEU A 123 -1.72 -8.18 -1.54
N PRO A 124 -2.88 -8.00 -0.91
CA PRO A 124 -3.73 -9.08 -0.38
C PRO A 124 -4.59 -9.72 -1.48
N VAL A 125 -3.99 -10.01 -2.63
CA VAL A 125 -4.61 -10.64 -3.79
C VAL A 125 -3.69 -11.73 -4.31
N ASN A 126 -4.25 -12.84 -4.80
CA ASN A 126 -3.49 -13.92 -5.41
C ASN A 126 -3.17 -13.60 -6.87
N TYR A 127 -2.04 -14.07 -7.34
CA TYR A 127 -1.80 -14.20 -8.77
C TYR A 127 -2.36 -15.54 -9.24
N ASP A 128 -3.33 -15.47 -10.15
CA ASP A 128 -3.85 -16.60 -10.92
C ASP A 128 -3.79 -16.25 -12.41
N PRO A 129 -2.86 -16.85 -13.18
CA PRO A 129 -2.76 -16.58 -14.62
C PRO A 129 -3.98 -17.04 -15.43
N LYS A 130 -4.90 -17.79 -14.81
CA LYS A 130 -6.16 -18.27 -15.38
C LYS A 130 -7.39 -17.55 -14.84
N ALA A 131 -7.19 -16.48 -14.04
CA ALA A 131 -8.30 -15.70 -13.54
C ALA A 131 -9.22 -15.24 -14.69
N ALA A 132 -10.51 -15.28 -14.44
CA ALA A 132 -11.49 -14.83 -15.41
C ALA A 132 -11.33 -13.34 -15.75
N THR A 133 -11.71 -12.97 -16.96
CA THR A 133 -11.82 -11.57 -17.35
C THR A 133 -12.70 -10.82 -16.36
N PRO A 134 -12.30 -9.65 -15.84
CA PRO A 134 -13.07 -8.92 -14.86
C PRO A 134 -14.21 -8.12 -15.52
N ASP A 135 -15.22 -8.83 -16.00
CA ASP A 135 -16.26 -8.27 -16.87
C ASP A 135 -17.04 -7.14 -16.20
N ARG A 136 -17.29 -7.25 -14.89
CA ARG A 136 -18.01 -6.22 -14.16
C ARG A 136 -17.19 -4.94 -14.00
N TRP A 137 -15.90 -5.09 -13.73
CA TRP A 137 -14.94 -3.99 -13.69
C TRP A 137 -14.84 -3.30 -15.06
N LEU A 138 -14.66 -4.05 -16.13
CA LEU A 138 -14.55 -3.49 -17.48
C LEU A 138 -15.83 -2.78 -17.91
N THR A 139 -17.01 -3.37 -17.68
CA THR A 139 -18.30 -2.73 -17.95
C THR A 139 -18.42 -1.40 -17.20
N PHE A 140 -18.06 -1.39 -15.92
CA PHE A 140 -18.07 -0.16 -15.11
C PHE A 140 -17.14 0.93 -15.68
N LEU A 141 -15.94 0.56 -16.13
CA LEU A 141 -15.00 1.52 -16.73
C LEU A 141 -15.54 2.08 -18.06
N HIS A 142 -16.11 1.25 -18.92
CA HIS A 142 -16.74 1.69 -20.19
C HIS A 142 -17.96 2.59 -19.97
N GLU A 143 -18.70 2.38 -18.89
CA GLU A 143 -19.79 3.27 -18.48
C GLU A 143 -19.28 4.63 -17.97
N LEU A 144 -18.12 4.63 -17.29
CA LEU A 144 -17.58 5.79 -16.60
C LEU A 144 -16.71 6.68 -17.48
N LEU A 145 -15.85 6.10 -18.30
CA LEU A 145 -14.80 6.78 -19.09
C LEU A 145 -15.00 6.59 -20.59
N ASP A 146 -14.44 7.51 -21.35
CA ASP A 146 -14.25 7.29 -22.79
C ASP A 146 -13.31 6.11 -23.01
N ASP A 147 -13.59 5.28 -24.02
CA ASP A 147 -12.83 4.08 -24.31
C ASP A 147 -11.35 4.38 -24.63
N ALA A 148 -11.08 5.55 -25.23
CA ALA A 148 -9.74 6.03 -25.52
C ALA A 148 -8.92 6.37 -24.25
N ASP A 149 -9.58 6.63 -23.11
CA ASP A 149 -8.95 6.97 -21.82
C ASP A 149 -8.65 5.72 -20.97
N ILE A 150 -9.32 4.58 -21.25
CA ILE A 150 -9.16 3.34 -20.47
C ILE A 150 -7.71 2.83 -20.48
N PRO A 151 -6.96 2.84 -21.61
CA PRO A 151 -5.55 2.45 -21.59
C PRO A 151 -4.67 3.30 -20.68
N THR A 152 -4.91 4.62 -20.61
CA THR A 152 -4.20 5.52 -19.68
C THR A 152 -4.46 5.12 -18.22
N LEU A 153 -5.73 4.85 -17.88
CA LEU A 153 -6.09 4.39 -16.55
C LEU A 153 -5.44 3.04 -16.23
N GLN A 154 -5.51 2.08 -17.15
CA GLN A 154 -4.93 0.74 -17.00
C GLN A 154 -3.43 0.80 -16.68
N GLU A 155 -2.68 1.59 -17.45
CA GLU A 155 -1.25 1.81 -17.24
C GLU A 155 -0.98 2.46 -15.89
N TYR A 156 -1.78 3.46 -15.52
CA TYR A 156 -1.60 4.15 -14.25
C TYR A 156 -1.88 3.25 -13.04
N LEU A 157 -2.95 2.46 -13.07
CA LEU A 157 -3.26 1.53 -11.99
C LEU A 157 -2.21 0.41 -11.91
N GLY A 158 -1.70 -0.06 -13.02
CA GLY A 158 -0.55 -0.96 -13.06
C GLY A 158 0.72 -0.33 -12.47
N TYR A 159 1.00 0.92 -12.81
CA TYR A 159 2.12 1.69 -12.25
C TYR A 159 2.05 1.84 -10.74
N CYS A 160 0.85 1.90 -10.16
CA CYS A 160 0.65 1.94 -8.72
C CYS A 160 1.03 0.65 -7.99
N LEU A 161 1.21 -0.48 -8.70
CA LEU A 161 1.58 -1.76 -8.08
C LEU A 161 3.06 -1.87 -7.70
N ILE A 162 3.92 -0.98 -8.21
CA ILE A 162 5.37 -1.01 -8.00
C ILE A 162 5.88 0.28 -7.34
N PRO A 163 6.94 0.21 -6.50
CA PRO A 163 7.54 1.37 -5.85
C PRO A 163 8.46 2.14 -6.80
N SER A 164 7.94 2.57 -7.97
CA SER A 164 8.71 3.28 -8.99
C SER A 164 8.20 4.70 -9.19
N THR A 165 9.13 5.64 -9.42
CA THR A 165 8.83 7.05 -9.71
C THR A 165 9.12 7.42 -11.16
N LYS A 166 9.57 6.46 -11.98
CA LYS A 166 10.02 6.70 -13.37
C LYS A 166 8.96 7.33 -14.26
N GLY A 167 7.68 7.04 -14.03
CA GLY A 167 6.58 7.62 -14.80
C GLY A 167 6.30 9.09 -14.47
N GLN A 168 6.75 9.60 -13.31
CA GLN A 168 6.63 10.99 -12.86
C GLN A 168 5.22 11.58 -13.03
N LYS A 169 4.19 10.80 -12.80
CA LYS A 169 2.79 11.17 -12.98
C LYS A 169 1.95 10.94 -11.73
N MET A 170 0.99 11.79 -11.51
CA MET A 170 -0.19 11.59 -10.67
C MET A 170 -1.44 11.54 -11.56
N MET A 171 -2.51 10.93 -11.07
CA MET A 171 -3.77 10.85 -11.80
C MET A 171 -4.86 11.63 -11.11
N LEU A 172 -5.61 12.38 -11.90
CA LEU A 172 -6.82 13.08 -11.51
C LEU A 172 -7.98 12.64 -12.40
N ILE A 173 -9.06 12.15 -11.78
CA ILE A 173 -10.30 11.82 -12.48
C ILE A 173 -11.36 12.82 -12.07
N VAL A 174 -11.84 13.59 -13.03
CA VAL A 174 -12.76 14.71 -12.83
C VAL A 174 -14.13 14.41 -13.41
N GLY A 175 -15.18 14.79 -12.68
CA GLY A 175 -16.57 14.68 -13.12
C GLY A 175 -17.46 15.73 -12.48
N LYS A 176 -18.75 15.69 -12.81
CA LYS A 176 -19.75 16.62 -12.29
C LYS A 176 -20.23 16.25 -10.88
N GLY A 177 -20.04 14.99 -10.46
CA GLY A 177 -20.51 14.40 -9.22
C GLY A 177 -21.59 13.35 -9.46
N GLY A 178 -21.50 12.23 -8.71
CA GLY A 178 -22.50 11.15 -8.79
C GLY A 178 -22.27 10.11 -9.90
N GLU A 179 -21.22 10.22 -10.73
CA GLU A 179 -20.89 9.25 -11.79
C GLU A 179 -20.37 7.93 -11.23
N GLY A 180 -19.82 7.95 -10.02
CA GLY A 180 -19.28 6.76 -9.34
C GLY A 180 -17.78 6.59 -9.45
N LYS A 181 -17.01 7.62 -9.83
CA LYS A 181 -15.53 7.58 -9.97
C LYS A 181 -14.79 7.10 -8.73
N SER A 182 -15.25 7.47 -7.52
CA SER A 182 -14.67 7.03 -6.24
C SER A 182 -14.68 5.51 -6.04
N ARG A 183 -15.53 4.78 -6.77
CA ARG A 183 -15.56 3.31 -6.73
C ARG A 183 -14.26 2.68 -7.23
N ILE A 184 -13.53 3.34 -8.13
CA ILE A 184 -12.18 2.93 -8.52
C ILE A 184 -11.27 2.88 -7.29
N GLY A 185 -11.27 3.93 -6.48
CA GLY A 185 -10.49 4.02 -5.25
C GLY A 185 -10.82 2.91 -4.26
N LEU A 186 -12.12 2.58 -4.09
CA LEU A 186 -12.55 1.51 -3.19
C LEU A 186 -12.08 0.12 -3.66
N VAL A 187 -12.14 -0.17 -4.96
CA VAL A 187 -11.63 -1.41 -5.54
C VAL A 187 -10.11 -1.50 -5.36
N LEU A 188 -9.38 -0.40 -5.66
CA LEU A 188 -7.92 -0.37 -5.47
C LEU A 188 -7.52 -0.54 -4.00
N LYS A 189 -8.28 0.02 -3.07
CA LYS A 189 -8.02 -0.19 -1.64
C LYS A 189 -8.17 -1.67 -1.25
N ARG A 190 -9.11 -2.40 -1.85
CA ARG A 190 -9.24 -3.85 -1.66
C ARG A 190 -8.11 -4.63 -2.32
N LEU A 191 -7.71 -4.24 -3.53
CA LEU A 191 -6.62 -4.88 -4.28
C LEU A 191 -5.27 -4.72 -3.57
N MET A 192 -5.00 -3.53 -3.01
CA MET A 192 -3.68 -3.14 -2.51
C MET A 192 -3.56 -3.23 -0.98
N GLY A 193 -4.66 -3.32 -0.25
CA GLY A 193 -4.66 -3.39 1.21
C GLY A 193 -3.92 -2.20 1.84
N ASP A 194 -2.96 -2.50 2.72
CA ASP A 194 -2.17 -1.49 3.43
C ASP A 194 -1.13 -0.78 2.55
N ALA A 195 -0.85 -1.29 1.35
CA ALA A 195 -0.02 -0.58 0.38
C ALA A 195 -0.71 0.68 -0.18
N ALA A 196 -2.04 0.80 -0.04
CA ALA A 196 -2.81 1.99 -0.35
C ALA A 196 -3.30 2.69 0.91
N SER A 197 -3.32 4.02 0.93
CA SER A 197 -3.87 4.85 2.00
C SER A 197 -4.90 5.83 1.45
N ASN A 198 -5.81 6.29 2.31
CA ASN A 198 -6.64 7.45 2.03
C ASN A 198 -5.97 8.70 2.59
N GLY A 199 -6.05 9.81 1.87
CA GLY A 199 -5.43 11.06 2.30
C GLY A 199 -5.96 12.24 1.51
N SER A 200 -5.38 13.41 1.72
CA SER A 200 -5.66 14.60 0.95
C SER A 200 -4.36 15.18 0.42
N VAL A 201 -4.30 15.40 -0.88
CA VAL A 201 -3.16 16.05 -1.57
C VAL A 201 -2.89 17.41 -0.96
N GLN A 202 -3.94 18.17 -0.61
CA GLN A 202 -3.82 19.44 0.07
C GLN A 202 -3.13 19.32 1.45
N LYS A 203 -3.48 18.28 2.23
CA LYS A 203 -2.82 18.03 3.53
C LYS A 203 -1.36 17.63 3.33
N VAL A 204 -1.04 16.82 2.33
CA VAL A 204 0.34 16.44 2.00
C VAL A 204 1.17 17.68 1.65
N GLU A 205 0.65 18.62 0.86
CA GLU A 205 1.36 19.85 0.54
C GLU A 205 1.61 20.73 1.78
N ASN A 206 0.63 20.88 2.66
CA ASN A 206 0.65 21.86 3.74
C ASN A 206 1.07 21.32 5.11
N ASN A 207 1.08 20.00 5.32
CA ASN A 207 1.30 19.38 6.64
C ASN A 207 2.42 18.33 6.57
N ARG A 208 3.51 18.58 7.32
CA ARG A 208 4.65 17.66 7.41
C ARG A 208 4.31 16.26 7.94
N PHE A 209 3.34 16.15 8.84
CA PHE A 209 2.89 14.86 9.37
C PHE A 209 2.14 14.04 8.33
N ALA A 210 1.31 14.67 7.50
CA ALA A 210 0.62 13.98 6.42
C ALA A 210 1.59 13.43 5.35
N ARG A 211 2.78 14.01 5.20
CA ARG A 211 3.83 13.44 4.35
C ARG A 211 4.41 12.15 4.91
N ALA A 212 4.53 12.04 6.24
CA ALA A 212 5.00 10.83 6.88
C ALA A 212 4.04 9.63 6.70
N ASP A 213 2.72 9.89 6.56
CA ASP A 213 1.73 8.86 6.29
C ASP A 213 1.91 8.19 4.91
N LEU A 214 2.73 8.78 4.03
CA LEU A 214 3.08 8.19 2.73
C LEU A 214 4.25 7.20 2.80
N GLU A 215 4.94 7.14 3.93
CA GLU A 215 6.04 6.18 4.11
C GLU A 215 5.54 4.76 3.86
N ARG A 216 6.25 4.01 3.02
CA ARG A 216 5.91 2.63 2.65
C ARG A 216 4.57 2.46 1.91
N ARG A 217 3.91 3.53 1.46
CA ARG A 217 2.69 3.42 0.66
C ARG A 217 3.03 3.43 -0.83
N LEU A 218 2.34 2.58 -1.59
CA LEU A 218 2.40 2.59 -3.06
C LEU A 218 1.42 3.59 -3.65
N LEU A 219 0.28 3.78 -2.99
CA LEU A 219 -0.81 4.63 -3.46
C LEU A 219 -1.42 5.44 -2.32
N MET A 220 -1.67 6.71 -2.56
CA MET A 220 -2.59 7.54 -1.77
C MET A 220 -3.80 7.93 -2.63
N ILE A 221 -4.99 7.70 -2.09
CA ILE A 221 -6.26 8.03 -2.72
C ILE A 221 -6.83 9.28 -2.05
N ASP A 222 -7.06 10.33 -2.85
CA ASP A 222 -7.80 11.53 -2.44
C ASP A 222 -9.19 11.48 -3.08
N ASP A 223 -10.18 11.10 -2.29
CA ASP A 223 -11.53 10.79 -2.78
C ASP A 223 -12.38 12.04 -3.08
N ASP A 224 -12.01 13.17 -2.53
CA ASP A 224 -12.73 14.45 -2.73
C ASP A 224 -11.73 15.61 -2.77
N MET A 225 -10.86 15.59 -3.79
CA MET A 225 -9.85 16.62 -3.98
C MET A 225 -10.52 17.96 -4.27
N ASP A 226 -10.26 18.95 -3.41
CA ASP A 226 -10.67 20.33 -3.67
C ASP A 226 -9.83 20.92 -4.82
N MET A 227 -10.47 21.10 -5.97
CA MET A 227 -9.84 21.63 -7.18
C MET A 227 -9.33 23.08 -7.01
N ASN A 228 -9.86 23.80 -6.01
CA ASN A 228 -9.50 25.22 -5.76
C ASN A 228 -8.38 25.39 -4.72
N ALA A 229 -7.92 24.33 -4.07
CA ALA A 229 -7.19 24.42 -2.82
C ALA A 229 -5.67 24.22 -2.92
N LEU A 230 -5.07 24.17 -4.11
CA LEU A 230 -3.63 23.96 -4.30
C LEU A 230 -2.90 25.21 -4.79
N PRO A 231 -2.75 26.28 -3.96
CA PRO A 231 -2.00 27.47 -4.34
C PRO A 231 -0.49 27.21 -4.45
N LYS A 232 -0.02 26.11 -3.91
CA LYS A 232 1.37 25.62 -3.97
C LYS A 232 1.37 24.12 -4.20
N THR A 233 2.34 23.62 -4.96
CA THR A 233 2.46 22.20 -5.32
C THR A 233 3.89 21.68 -5.24
N ASN A 234 4.75 22.33 -4.40
CA ASN A 234 6.17 22.01 -4.36
C ASN A 234 6.44 20.60 -3.83
N TYR A 235 5.78 20.23 -2.73
CA TYR A 235 5.95 18.90 -2.16
C TYR A 235 5.32 17.81 -3.05
N ILE A 236 4.15 18.09 -3.63
CA ILE A 236 3.51 17.17 -4.58
C ILE A 236 4.42 16.91 -5.77
N LYS A 237 4.98 17.97 -6.38
CA LYS A 237 5.93 17.84 -7.49
C LYS A 237 7.15 17.01 -7.09
N THR A 238 7.71 17.25 -5.91
CA THR A 238 8.86 16.50 -5.38
C THR A 238 8.53 15.04 -5.17
N ILE A 239 7.36 14.70 -4.58
CA ILE A 239 6.94 13.33 -4.33
C ILE A 239 6.69 12.58 -5.64
N VAL A 240 6.03 13.22 -6.60
CA VAL A 240 5.70 12.60 -7.89
C VAL A 240 6.96 12.26 -8.68
N THR A 241 8.02 13.07 -8.60
CA THR A 241 9.33 12.79 -9.24
C THR A 241 10.24 11.94 -8.37
N ALA A 242 10.20 12.12 -7.05
CA ALA A 242 10.98 11.42 -6.01
C ALA A 242 12.47 11.17 -6.40
N GLU A 243 13.15 12.23 -6.83
CA GLU A 243 14.59 12.18 -7.18
C GLU A 243 15.48 12.24 -5.93
N ALA A 244 14.92 12.57 -4.76
CA ALA A 244 15.63 12.68 -3.49
C ALA A 244 14.77 12.21 -2.33
N LYS A 245 15.45 11.83 -1.24
CA LYS A 245 14.77 11.51 0.02
C LYS A 245 14.06 12.74 0.56
N LEU A 246 12.88 12.51 1.15
CA LEU A 246 12.08 13.51 1.82
C LEU A 246 12.32 13.49 3.33
N ASP A 247 12.34 14.68 3.93
CA ASP A 247 12.27 14.82 5.38
C ASP A 247 10.85 14.49 5.85
N LEU A 248 10.75 13.48 6.67
CA LEU A 248 9.52 13.03 7.30
C LEU A 248 9.56 13.31 8.79
N GLU A 249 8.40 13.56 9.38
CA GLU A 249 8.26 13.81 10.81
C GLU A 249 6.96 13.19 11.32
N HIS A 250 7.07 12.29 12.29
CA HIS A 250 5.94 11.83 13.09
C HIS A 250 5.83 12.65 14.39
N LYS A 251 4.63 12.76 14.91
CA LYS A 251 4.39 13.50 16.16
C LYS A 251 5.22 12.91 17.30
N GLY A 252 6.10 13.74 17.87
CA GLY A 252 6.98 13.32 18.97
C GLY A 252 8.22 12.54 18.56
N VAL A 253 8.51 12.41 17.28
CA VAL A 253 9.70 11.75 16.75
C VAL A 253 10.55 12.78 15.99
N GLN A 254 11.89 12.73 16.16
CA GLN A 254 12.79 13.57 15.38
C GLN A 254 12.64 13.32 13.89
N SER A 255 12.75 14.36 13.07
CA SER A 255 12.70 14.24 11.62
C SER A 255 13.80 13.32 11.08
N TYR A 256 13.46 12.59 10.04
CA TYR A 256 14.35 11.63 9.37
C TYR A 256 14.08 11.61 7.87
N GLN A 257 15.03 11.10 7.08
CA GLN A 257 14.92 11.06 5.64
C GLN A 257 14.54 9.68 5.12
N ARG A 258 13.56 9.62 4.20
CA ARG A 258 13.10 8.40 3.53
C ARG A 258 12.83 8.61 2.05
N ASP A 259 12.95 7.52 1.31
CA ASP A 259 12.46 7.43 -0.06
C ASP A 259 10.93 7.30 -0.03
N ILE A 260 10.25 8.17 -0.77
CA ILE A 260 8.79 8.14 -0.94
C ILE A 260 8.51 7.81 -2.40
N TYR A 261 7.71 6.77 -2.60
CA TYR A 261 7.32 6.28 -3.91
C TYR A 261 5.80 6.19 -4.09
N ALA A 262 5.03 6.79 -3.18
CA ALA A 262 3.58 6.83 -3.26
C ALA A 262 3.09 7.55 -4.51
N ARG A 263 2.10 6.97 -5.20
CA ARG A 263 1.36 7.61 -6.29
C ARG A 263 0.12 8.28 -5.74
N PHE A 264 -0.37 9.29 -6.47
CA PHE A 264 -1.61 9.99 -6.10
C PHE A 264 -2.69 9.66 -7.12
N LEU A 265 -3.79 9.09 -6.65
CA LEU A 265 -5.03 8.93 -7.41
C LEU A 265 -6.08 9.83 -6.77
N CYS A 266 -6.47 10.87 -7.50
CA CYS A 266 -7.33 11.91 -6.99
C CYS A 266 -8.66 11.92 -7.74
N PHE A 267 -9.76 12.12 -7.01
CA PHE A 267 -11.08 12.32 -7.57
C PHE A 267 -11.55 13.74 -7.27
N GLY A 268 -11.89 14.49 -8.31
CA GLY A 268 -12.35 15.87 -8.20
C GLY A 268 -13.73 16.08 -8.79
N ASN A 269 -14.44 17.08 -8.26
CA ASN A 269 -15.70 17.57 -8.79
C ASN A 269 -15.51 19.01 -9.30
N GLY A 270 -16.02 19.30 -10.50
CA GLY A 270 -16.00 20.66 -11.04
C GLY A 270 -15.22 20.81 -12.34
N ALA A 271 -14.91 22.05 -12.71
CA ALA A 271 -14.22 22.37 -13.95
C ALA A 271 -12.70 22.32 -13.78
N LEU A 272 -12.00 21.79 -14.78
CA LEU A 272 -10.52 21.75 -14.83
C LEU A 272 -9.88 23.13 -14.73
N THR A 273 -10.60 24.18 -15.14
CA THR A 273 -10.15 25.60 -15.06
C THR A 273 -9.99 26.12 -13.62
N SER A 274 -10.38 25.32 -12.63
CA SER A 274 -10.30 25.70 -11.20
C SER A 274 -8.96 25.36 -10.54
N LEU A 275 -8.05 24.63 -11.21
CA LEU A 275 -6.72 24.31 -10.64
C LEU A 275 -5.86 25.57 -10.53
N TYR A 276 -5.45 25.93 -9.32
CA TYR A 276 -4.73 27.18 -9.04
C TYR A 276 -3.27 27.21 -9.48
N ASP A 277 -2.57 26.08 -9.51
CA ASP A 277 -1.18 26.04 -9.99
C ASP A 277 -1.14 25.77 -11.49
N HIS A 278 -1.08 26.82 -12.28
CA HIS A 278 -0.93 26.76 -13.73
C HIS A 278 0.55 26.67 -14.20
N SER A 279 1.47 26.24 -13.32
CA SER A 279 2.85 26.08 -13.76
C SER A 279 3.00 24.84 -14.67
N ASP A 280 3.73 24.97 -15.77
CA ASP A 280 4.08 23.86 -16.67
C ASP A 280 4.67 22.66 -15.90
N GLY A 281 5.39 22.98 -14.80
CA GLY A 281 5.97 21.97 -13.93
C GLY A 281 4.96 21.09 -13.21
N PHE A 282 3.76 21.59 -12.90
CA PHE A 282 2.69 20.82 -12.28
C PHE A 282 1.83 20.09 -13.31
N PHE A 283 1.41 20.77 -14.37
CA PHE A 283 0.57 20.16 -15.41
C PHE A 283 1.23 18.96 -16.07
N ARG A 284 2.50 19.08 -16.48
CA ARG A 284 3.21 17.95 -17.10
C ARG A 284 3.31 16.70 -16.22
N ARG A 285 3.02 16.79 -14.91
CA ARG A 285 3.03 15.67 -13.96
C ARG A 285 1.65 15.06 -13.73
N GLN A 286 0.64 15.54 -14.42
CA GLN A 286 -0.72 15.06 -14.28
C GLN A 286 -1.14 14.21 -15.49
N LEU A 287 -1.97 13.23 -15.19
CA LEU A 287 -2.84 12.55 -16.14
C LEU A 287 -4.26 12.92 -15.72
N ILE A 288 -4.99 13.61 -16.57
CA ILE A 288 -6.32 14.12 -16.24
C ILE A 288 -7.34 13.42 -17.13
N LEU A 289 -8.18 12.60 -16.52
CA LEU A 289 -9.30 11.92 -17.18
C LEU A 289 -10.62 12.59 -16.77
N THR A 290 -11.54 12.70 -17.71
CA THR A 290 -12.89 13.22 -17.45
C THR A 290 -13.91 12.13 -17.61
N THR A 291 -14.86 12.03 -16.68
CA THR A 291 -15.94 11.05 -16.74
C THR A 291 -16.96 11.39 -17.82
N LYS A 292 -17.65 10.37 -18.33
CA LYS A 292 -18.89 10.52 -19.06
C LYS A 292 -19.97 11.07 -18.12
N ASP A 293 -20.97 11.74 -18.68
CA ASP A 293 -22.13 12.17 -17.91
C ASP A 293 -22.93 10.94 -17.44
N LYS A 294 -23.43 11.00 -16.20
CA LYS A 294 -24.31 9.94 -15.68
C LYS A 294 -25.59 9.88 -16.51
N PRO A 295 -25.96 8.73 -17.08
CA PRO A 295 -27.25 8.57 -17.74
C PRO A 295 -28.41 8.87 -16.77
N THR A 296 -29.43 9.55 -17.26
CA THR A 296 -30.60 10.00 -16.44
C THR A 296 -31.43 8.83 -15.91
N ASP A 297 -31.40 7.69 -16.61
CA ASP A 297 -32.14 6.47 -16.32
C ASP A 297 -31.31 5.41 -15.56
N ARG A 298 -30.05 5.75 -15.21
CA ARG A 298 -29.18 4.82 -14.49
C ARG A 298 -29.68 4.57 -13.08
N THR A 299 -29.92 3.29 -12.77
CA THR A 299 -30.15 2.82 -11.41
C THR A 299 -28.81 2.51 -10.73
N ASP A 300 -28.56 3.15 -9.59
CA ASP A 300 -27.32 2.90 -8.84
C ASP A 300 -27.39 1.53 -8.16
N ASP A 301 -26.37 0.71 -8.41
CA ASP A 301 -26.17 -0.58 -7.74
C ASP A 301 -25.38 -0.38 -6.43
N PRO A 302 -25.97 -0.56 -5.25
CA PRO A 302 -25.29 -0.39 -3.98
C PRO A 302 -24.22 -1.45 -3.73
N PHE A 303 -24.27 -2.60 -4.41
CA PHE A 303 -23.33 -3.72 -4.29
C PHE A 303 -22.30 -3.77 -5.42
N LEU A 304 -22.18 -2.70 -6.21
CA LEU A 304 -21.27 -2.69 -7.37
C LEU A 304 -19.81 -2.91 -6.96
N VAL A 305 -19.37 -2.29 -5.85
CA VAL A 305 -17.99 -2.42 -5.36
C VAL A 305 -17.70 -3.86 -4.95
N GLU A 306 -18.62 -4.51 -4.22
CA GLU A 306 -18.49 -5.89 -3.81
C GLU A 306 -18.43 -6.85 -5.02
N LYS A 307 -19.26 -6.59 -6.04
CA LYS A 307 -19.24 -7.37 -7.30
C LYS A 307 -17.93 -7.23 -8.03
N MET A 308 -17.39 -6.02 -8.15
CA MET A 308 -16.06 -5.79 -8.74
C MET A 308 -14.95 -6.41 -7.87
N CYS A 309 -15.04 -6.33 -6.55
CA CYS A 309 -14.07 -6.95 -5.65
C CYS A 309 -14.09 -8.48 -5.69
N ALA A 310 -15.15 -9.12 -6.18
CA ALA A 310 -15.15 -10.55 -6.45
C ALA A 310 -14.27 -10.94 -7.66
N GLU A 311 -13.81 -9.97 -8.45
CA GLU A 311 -12.99 -10.14 -9.65
C GLU A 311 -11.53 -9.65 -9.47
N LEU A 312 -11.05 -9.49 -8.21
CA LEU A 312 -9.75 -8.86 -7.91
C LEU A 312 -8.57 -9.53 -8.62
N GLU A 313 -8.56 -10.85 -8.77
CA GLU A 313 -7.48 -11.56 -9.47
C GLU A 313 -7.47 -11.20 -10.97
N GLY A 314 -8.63 -11.10 -11.61
CA GLY A 314 -8.76 -10.63 -12.99
C GLY A 314 -8.39 -9.14 -13.13
N ILE A 315 -8.77 -8.29 -12.15
CA ILE A 315 -8.38 -6.87 -12.12
C ILE A 315 -6.86 -6.73 -11.96
N LEU A 316 -6.21 -7.58 -11.14
CA LEU A 316 -4.76 -7.62 -11.04
C LEU A 316 -4.11 -7.92 -12.39
N LEU A 317 -4.58 -8.95 -13.11
CA LEU A 317 -4.05 -9.28 -14.43
C LEU A 317 -4.23 -8.13 -15.42
N TRP A 318 -5.37 -7.47 -15.40
CA TRP A 318 -5.65 -6.30 -16.22
C TRP A 318 -4.68 -5.13 -15.88
N CYS A 319 -4.40 -4.88 -14.60
CA CYS A 319 -3.41 -3.90 -14.18
C CYS A 319 -1.99 -4.29 -14.60
N LEU A 320 -1.62 -5.56 -14.49
CA LEU A 320 -0.30 -6.06 -14.93
C LEU A 320 -0.10 -5.88 -16.44
N GLU A 321 -1.12 -6.12 -17.25
CA GLU A 321 -1.07 -5.86 -18.70
C GLU A 321 -0.76 -4.38 -18.98
N GLY A 322 -1.43 -3.45 -18.32
CA GLY A 322 -1.14 -2.02 -18.41
C GLY A 322 0.28 -1.67 -17.96
N LEU A 323 0.75 -2.28 -16.86
CA LEU A 323 2.10 -2.07 -16.35
C LEU A 323 3.16 -2.56 -17.35
N HIS A 324 2.98 -3.75 -17.92
CA HIS A 324 3.89 -4.27 -18.96
C HIS A 324 3.97 -3.34 -20.17
N ARG A 325 2.83 -2.86 -20.66
CA ARG A 325 2.79 -1.90 -21.78
C ARG A 325 3.53 -0.60 -21.43
N LEU A 326 3.32 -0.07 -20.21
CA LEU A 326 4.00 1.13 -19.74
C LEU A 326 5.53 0.94 -19.65
N VAL A 327 5.99 -0.19 -19.11
CA VAL A 327 7.42 -0.52 -19.00
C VAL A 327 8.04 -0.67 -20.39
N GLN A 328 7.38 -1.37 -21.32
CA GLN A 328 7.82 -1.52 -22.71
C GLN A 328 7.91 -0.17 -23.44
N ASN A 329 7.14 0.82 -23.01
CA ASN A 329 7.15 2.19 -23.55
C ASN A 329 8.01 3.16 -22.71
N ASP A 330 9.03 2.65 -21.98
CA ASP A 330 9.95 3.46 -21.15
C ASP A 330 9.23 4.40 -20.18
N PHE A 331 8.16 3.93 -19.54
CA PHE A 331 7.30 4.69 -18.61
C PHE A 331 6.62 5.92 -19.25
N ARG A 332 6.44 5.91 -20.57
CA ARG A 332 5.63 6.92 -21.27
C ARG A 332 4.21 6.41 -21.39
N PHE A 333 3.29 7.11 -20.72
CA PHE A 333 1.87 6.74 -20.73
C PHE A 333 1.23 6.92 -22.11
N THR A 334 0.34 5.99 -22.45
CA THR A 334 -0.62 6.20 -23.53
C THR A 334 -1.62 7.26 -23.10
N VAL A 335 -1.70 8.37 -23.83
CA VAL A 335 -2.60 9.49 -23.52
C VAL A 335 -3.47 9.74 -24.73
N SER A 336 -4.80 9.74 -24.54
CA SER A 336 -5.74 10.10 -25.60
C SER A 336 -5.63 11.59 -25.95
N GLU A 337 -6.04 11.98 -27.16
CA GLU A 337 -6.12 13.40 -27.55
C GLU A 337 -6.99 14.20 -26.58
N ARG A 338 -8.10 13.61 -26.10
CA ARG A 338 -8.97 14.20 -25.11
C ARG A 338 -8.28 14.42 -23.77
N ALA A 339 -7.56 13.42 -23.28
CA ALA A 339 -6.81 13.54 -22.03
C ALA A 339 -5.64 14.52 -22.14
N ALA A 340 -4.99 14.60 -23.29
CA ALA A 340 -3.97 15.60 -23.57
C ALA A 340 -4.54 17.03 -23.53
N ALA A 341 -5.69 17.25 -24.17
CA ALA A 341 -6.37 18.55 -24.17
C ALA A 341 -6.86 18.99 -22.77
N ASN A 342 -6.95 18.10 -21.79
CA ASN A 342 -7.28 18.46 -20.40
C ASN A 342 -6.09 19.08 -19.66
N VAL A 343 -4.88 18.95 -20.19
CA VAL A 343 -3.62 19.44 -19.58
C VAL A 343 -3.15 20.72 -20.25
N ASP A 344 -3.55 20.99 -21.49
CA ASP A 344 -3.28 22.21 -22.25
C ASP A 344 -4.26 23.34 -21.87
#